data_7cfcf215f1d599bde985cd89fbbe4c0b
#
_entry.id   7cfcf215f1d599bde985cd89fbbe4c0b
#
_cell.length_a   1.000
_cell.length_b   1.000
_cell.length_c   1.000
_cell.angle_alpha   90.00
_cell.angle_beta   90.00
_cell.angle_gamma   90.00
#
_symmetry.space_group_name_H-M   'P 1'
#
loop_
_entity.id
_entity.type
_entity.pdbx_description
1 polymer ?
#
loop_
_entity_poly.entity_id
_entity_poly.type
_entity_poly.pdbx_seq_one_letter_code
_entity_poly.pdbx_strand_id
1 'polypeptide(L)' 'TLYFSLADEPGVLSAVLGCIYDAGANILTINQNLPADGVAPVTIALKLGEQTTAAQLQISLLGIPGVVRVREI' A
#
# COMPACT_ATOMS: atom_id res chain seq x y z
N THR A 1 -1.21 8.07 -6.54
CA THR A 1 -0.19 7.82 -5.51
C THR A 1 -0.86 7.56 -4.17
N LEU A 2 -0.45 6.49 -3.53
CA LEU A 2 -0.97 6.12 -2.22
C LEU A 2 0.11 6.29 -1.16
N TYR A 3 -0.29 6.84 -0.04
CA TYR A 3 0.54 6.96 1.14
C TYR A 3 0.07 5.95 2.19
N PHE A 4 1.02 5.21 2.75
CA PHE A 4 0.73 4.15 3.71
C PHE A 4 1.42 4.42 5.03
N SER A 5 0.75 4.02 6.11
CA SER A 5 1.39 3.79 7.40
C SER A 5 1.28 2.30 7.68
N LEU A 6 2.43 1.61 7.67
CA LEU A 6 2.48 0.16 7.82
C LEU A 6 3.15 -0.20 9.13
N ALA A 7 2.64 -1.23 9.80
CA ALA A 7 3.34 -1.78 10.96
C ALA A 7 4.72 -2.26 10.53
N ASP A 8 5.74 -1.96 11.34
CA ASP A 8 7.12 -2.35 11.05
C ASP A 8 7.32 -3.82 11.42
N GLU A 9 6.72 -4.70 10.61
CA GLU A 9 6.78 -6.13 10.81
C GLU A 9 7.11 -6.83 9.50
N PRO A 10 7.80 -7.98 9.53
CA PRO A 10 8.11 -8.72 8.32
C PRO A 10 6.85 -9.10 7.55
N GLY A 11 6.91 -8.94 6.24
CA GLY A 11 5.85 -9.39 5.35
C GLY A 11 4.72 -8.41 5.11
N VAL A 12 4.61 -7.32 5.88
CA VAL A 12 3.53 -6.35 5.69
C VAL A 12 3.65 -5.68 4.33
N LEU A 13 4.83 -5.17 3.99
CA LEU A 13 5.04 -4.52 2.68
C LEU A 13 4.82 -5.50 1.54
N SER A 14 5.31 -6.74 1.67
CA SER A 14 5.07 -7.78 0.68
C SER A 14 3.59 -8.03 0.44
N ALA A 15 2.80 -8.09 1.51
CA ALA A 15 1.35 -8.28 1.41
C ALA A 15 0.69 -7.12 0.69
N VAL A 16 1.13 -5.89 0.97
CA VAL A 16 0.63 -4.68 0.30
C VAL A 16 0.94 -4.74 -1.20
N LEU A 17 2.18 -5.04 -1.55
CA LEU A 17 2.58 -5.12 -2.95
C LEU A 17 1.83 -6.22 -3.69
N GLY A 18 1.64 -7.37 -3.05
CA GLY A 18 0.88 -8.47 -3.63
C GLY A 18 -0.58 -8.09 -3.88
N CYS A 19 -1.20 -7.39 -2.94
CA CYS A 19 -2.57 -6.91 -3.09
C CYS A 19 -2.71 -5.95 -4.28
N ILE A 20 -1.77 -5.02 -4.41
CA ILE A 20 -1.77 -4.07 -5.53
C ILE A 20 -1.60 -4.81 -6.85
N TYR A 21 -0.68 -5.77 -6.87
CA TYR A 21 -0.42 -6.58 -8.06
C TYR A 21 -1.66 -7.39 -8.47
N ASP A 22 -2.29 -8.05 -7.50
CA ASP A 22 -3.48 -8.87 -7.75
C ASP A 22 -4.67 -8.03 -8.23
N ALA A 23 -4.71 -6.77 -7.87
CA ALA A 23 -5.74 -5.85 -8.35
C ALA A 23 -5.52 -5.39 -9.79
N GLY A 24 -4.42 -5.81 -10.41
CA GLY A 24 -4.11 -5.44 -11.79
C GLY A 24 -3.48 -4.07 -11.93
N ALA A 25 -3.04 -3.46 -10.84
CA ALA A 25 -2.36 -2.17 -10.87
C ALA A 25 -0.87 -2.34 -11.19
N ASN A 26 -0.29 -1.32 -11.81
CA ASN A 26 1.13 -1.30 -12.13
C ASN A 26 1.84 -0.34 -11.18
N ILE A 27 2.83 -0.86 -10.44
CA ILE A 27 3.60 -0.05 -9.50
C ILE A 27 4.70 0.69 -10.27
N LEU A 28 4.74 2.00 -10.12
CA LEU A 28 5.71 2.85 -10.80
C LEU A 28 6.92 3.16 -9.91
N THR A 29 6.67 3.57 -8.66
CA THR A 29 7.75 3.85 -7.70
C THR A 29 7.31 3.47 -6.31
N ILE A 30 8.29 3.16 -5.46
CA ILE A 30 8.08 2.90 -4.03
C ILE A 30 9.11 3.72 -3.28
N ASN A 31 8.65 4.52 -2.33
CA ASN A 31 9.50 5.25 -1.41
C ASN A 31 9.17 4.83 0.01
N GLN A 32 10.17 4.31 0.70
CA GLN A 32 10.01 3.84 2.08
C GLN A 32 10.92 4.67 2.97
N ASN A 33 10.35 5.24 4.03
CA ASN A 33 11.11 5.97 5.02
C ASN A 33 11.41 5.11 6.23
N LEU A 34 12.32 5.58 7.08
CA LEU A 34 12.69 4.86 8.29
C LEU A 34 11.49 4.73 9.23
N PRO A 35 11.30 3.55 9.85
CA PRO A 35 10.22 3.37 10.81
C PRO A 35 10.40 4.26 12.04
N ALA A 36 9.27 4.71 12.59
CA ALA A 36 9.23 5.45 13.84
C ALA A 36 8.05 4.94 14.65
N ASP A 37 8.29 4.64 15.93
CA ASP A 37 7.25 4.13 16.85
C ASP A 37 6.53 2.88 16.31
N GLY A 38 7.30 2.00 15.65
CA GLY A 38 6.77 0.76 15.13
C GLY A 38 5.95 0.90 13.86
N VAL A 39 5.97 2.07 13.22
CA VAL A 39 5.23 2.35 11.98
C VAL A 39 6.19 2.86 10.92
N ALA A 40 6.10 2.31 9.73
CA ALA A 40 6.90 2.71 8.59
C ALA A 40 6.04 3.48 7.59
N PRO A 41 6.41 4.72 7.25
CA PRO A 41 5.73 5.45 6.17
C PRO A 41 6.22 4.94 4.81
N VAL A 42 5.28 4.65 3.92
CA VAL A 42 5.59 4.17 2.57
C VAL A 42 4.72 4.91 1.57
N THR A 43 5.31 5.41 0.52
CA THR A 43 4.60 6.06 -0.58
C THR A 43 4.76 5.23 -1.83
N ILE A 44 3.65 4.88 -2.48
CA ILE A 44 3.66 4.07 -3.69
C ILE A 44 2.94 4.82 -4.80
N ALA A 45 3.65 5.14 -5.86
CA ALA A 45 3.05 5.64 -7.08
C ALA A 45 2.67 4.45 -7.94
N LEU A 46 1.41 4.40 -8.35
CA LEU A 46 0.91 3.29 -9.13
C LEU A 46 -0.08 3.77 -10.18
N LYS A 47 -0.28 2.93 -11.20
CA LYS A 47 -1.27 3.17 -12.25
C LYS A 47 -2.31 2.08 -12.17
N LEU A 48 -3.56 2.47 -12.00
CA LEU A 48 -4.67 1.52 -11.91
C LEU A 48 -5.03 1.01 -13.31
N GLY A 49 -5.37 -0.29 -13.36
CA GLY A 49 -6.00 -0.86 -14.54
C GLY A 49 -7.49 -0.55 -14.58
N GLU A 50 -8.17 -1.10 -15.56
CA GLU A 50 -9.61 -0.89 -15.73
C GLU A 50 -10.46 -1.72 -14.78
N GLN A 51 -9.85 -2.69 -14.09
CA GLN A 51 -10.58 -3.69 -13.31
C GLN A 51 -10.90 -3.23 -11.89
N THR A 52 -10.24 -2.18 -11.42
CA THR A 52 -10.44 -1.73 -10.06
C THR A 52 -10.34 -0.21 -9.97
N THR A 53 -11.00 0.35 -8.97
CA THR A 53 -10.95 1.78 -8.67
C THR A 53 -10.01 2.03 -7.49
N ALA A 54 -9.59 3.29 -7.32
CA ALA A 54 -8.76 3.65 -6.17
C ALA A 54 -9.48 3.34 -4.86
N ALA A 55 -10.78 3.60 -4.79
CA ALA A 55 -11.57 3.33 -3.58
C ALA A 55 -11.62 1.83 -3.26
N GLN A 56 -11.83 0.98 -4.26
CA GLN A 56 -11.84 -0.47 -4.06
C GLN A 56 -10.49 -0.98 -3.59
N LEU A 57 -9.41 -0.47 -4.19
CA LEU A 57 -8.06 -0.87 -3.81
C LEU A 57 -7.75 -0.46 -2.38
N GLN A 58 -8.13 0.75 -1.98
CA GLN A 58 -7.91 1.20 -0.61
C GLN A 58 -8.64 0.32 0.40
N ILE A 59 -9.87 -0.08 0.10
CA ILE A 59 -10.63 -0.98 0.98
C ILE A 59 -9.91 -2.32 1.13
N SER A 60 -9.44 -2.88 0.02
CA SER A 60 -8.71 -4.15 0.04
C SER A 60 -7.42 -4.04 0.85
N LEU A 61 -6.69 -2.94 0.69
CA LEU A 61 -5.44 -2.73 1.40
C LEU A 61 -5.65 -2.58 2.90
N LEU A 62 -6.71 -1.89 3.30
CA LEU A 62 -7.03 -1.73 4.73
C LEU A 62 -7.38 -3.05 5.40
N GLY A 63 -7.78 -4.07 4.65
CA GLY A 63 -8.03 -5.40 5.17
C GLY A 63 -6.78 -6.22 5.46
N ILE A 64 -5.60 -5.76 5.08
CA ILE A 64 -4.35 -6.47 5.30
C ILE A 64 -3.88 -6.23 6.75
N PRO A 65 -3.59 -7.28 7.53
CA PRO A 65 -3.01 -7.09 8.86
C PRO A 65 -1.69 -6.32 8.78
N GLY A 66 -1.55 -5.31 9.62
CA GLY A 66 -0.36 -4.45 9.63
C GLY A 66 -0.51 -3.16 8.83
N VAL A 67 -1.55 -3.02 8.02
CA VAL A 67 -1.84 -1.75 7.35
C VAL A 67 -2.62 -0.88 8.32
N VAL A 68 -1.96 0.19 8.80
CA VAL A 68 -2.55 1.10 9.78
C VAL A 68 -3.38 2.17 9.09
N ARG A 69 -2.86 2.70 7.97
CA ARG A 69 -3.54 3.77 7.23
C ARG A 69 -3.18 3.70 5.76
N VAL A 70 -4.14 3.98 4.91
CA VAL A 70 -3.95 4.18 3.48
C VAL A 70 -4.63 5.50 3.09
N ARG A 71 -3.92 6.33 2.35
CA ARG A 71 -4.46 7.61 1.91
C ARG A 71 -4.02 7.91 0.49
N GLU A 72 -4.94 8.40 -0.32
CA GLU A 72 -4.63 8.89 -1.65
C GLU A 72 -4.10 10.32 -1.58
N ILE A 73 -3.02 10.56 -2.29
CA ILE A 73 -2.40 11.89 -2.35
C ILE A 73 -2.79 12.58 -3.65
#